data_9fb04383eaffdf275f201978774ad500
#
_entry.id   9fb04383eaffdf275f201978774ad500
#
_cell.length_a   1.000
_cell.length_b   1.000
_cell.length_c   1.000
_cell.angle_alpha   90.00
_cell.angle_beta   90.00
_cell.angle_gamma   90.00
#
_symmetry.space_group_name_H-M   'P 1'
#
loop_
_entity.id
_entity.type
_entity.pdbx_description
1 polymer ?
#
loop_
_entity_poly.entity_id
_entity_poly.type
_entity_poly.pdbx_seq_one_letter_code
_entity_poly.pdbx_strand_id
1 'polypeptide(L)'
;VTTSDLQEVLFPFEQQCLTSSDLESLLSNVNDAFRERGFITTRAYLRPQDLSEQSITLTVIEGRIAEIMLGEDTLEDQTQVFFAFPTGSGELLNIRDVEQGLDQMNRLSSNNAKMQISPGEQPGQSVVSITNETEKPISLTFGRENSGSTTTGKLQNTARLNVDNLMRLNDAWMLNYNRTARNY
;
A
#
# COMPACT_ATOMS: atom_id res chain seq x y z
N VAL A 1 10.35 11.87 -5.90
CA VAL A 1 11.09 12.19 -7.13
C VAL A 1 12.14 13.20 -6.75
N THR A 2 13.41 12.87 -6.97
CA THR A 2 14.51 13.79 -6.70
C THR A 2 14.69 14.76 -7.86
N THR A 3 15.36 15.90 -7.60
CA THR A 3 15.69 16.89 -8.64
C THR A 3 16.49 16.24 -9.78
N SER A 4 17.38 15.28 -9.47
CA SER A 4 18.16 14.55 -10.48
C SER A 4 17.30 13.69 -11.40
N ASP A 5 16.24 13.08 -10.89
CA ASP A 5 15.32 12.25 -11.68
C ASP A 5 14.57 13.08 -12.73
N LEU A 6 14.14 14.28 -12.32
CA LEU A 6 13.47 15.20 -13.24
C LEU A 6 14.45 15.81 -14.25
N GLN A 7 15.68 16.06 -13.85
CA GLN A 7 16.72 16.55 -14.78
C GLN A 7 16.97 15.56 -15.93
N GLU A 8 17.03 14.27 -15.64
CA GLU A 8 17.21 13.24 -16.68
C GLU A 8 16.07 13.25 -17.70
N VAL A 9 14.84 13.45 -17.25
CA VAL A 9 13.64 13.53 -18.12
C VAL A 9 13.60 14.86 -18.88
N LEU A 10 14.06 15.96 -18.28
CA LEU A 10 14.03 17.30 -18.89
C LEU A 10 15.18 17.54 -19.88
N PHE A 11 16.35 16.93 -19.65
CA PHE A 11 17.56 17.14 -20.43
C PHE A 11 17.40 17.04 -21.95
N PRO A 12 16.63 16.07 -22.52
CA PRO A 12 16.43 15.99 -23.96
C PRO A 12 15.69 17.19 -24.58
N PHE A 13 14.99 17.97 -23.75
CA PHE A 13 14.18 19.12 -24.18
C PHE A 13 14.84 20.48 -23.91
N GLU A 14 15.99 20.47 -23.21
CA GLU A 14 16.71 21.70 -22.91
C GLU A 14 17.43 22.28 -24.14
N GLN A 15 17.50 23.59 -24.22
CA GLN A 15 18.23 24.36 -25.29
C GLN A 15 17.77 24.03 -26.71
N GLN A 16 16.51 23.65 -26.91
CA GLN A 16 15.92 23.34 -28.20
C GLN A 16 14.71 24.22 -28.49
N CYS A 17 14.39 24.39 -29.78
CA CYS A 17 13.12 24.97 -30.17
C CYS A 17 12.05 23.90 -30.07
N LEU A 18 11.19 23.97 -29.05
CA LEU A 18 10.15 23.00 -28.81
C LEU A 18 8.91 23.30 -29.64
N THR A 19 8.38 22.27 -30.29
CA THR A 19 7.06 22.29 -30.94
C THR A 19 5.95 21.90 -29.93
N SER A 20 4.67 22.09 -30.34
CA SER A 20 3.55 21.63 -29.48
C SER A 20 3.61 20.12 -29.18
N SER A 21 4.06 19.32 -30.14
CA SER A 21 4.25 17.87 -29.95
C SER A 21 5.36 17.56 -28.95
N ASP A 22 6.43 18.36 -28.93
CA ASP A 22 7.51 18.18 -27.98
C ASP A 22 7.05 18.53 -26.55
N LEU A 23 6.20 19.54 -26.38
CA LEU A 23 5.61 19.90 -25.10
C LEU A 23 4.66 18.82 -24.56
N GLU A 24 3.85 18.19 -25.42
CA GLU A 24 3.02 17.06 -25.05
C GLU A 24 3.87 15.87 -24.60
N SER A 25 4.95 15.58 -25.35
CA SER A 25 5.90 14.52 -25.03
C SER A 25 6.61 14.79 -23.70
N LEU A 26 7.05 16.03 -23.46
CA LEU A 26 7.66 16.46 -22.20
C LEU A 26 6.72 16.24 -21.01
N LEU A 27 5.44 16.68 -21.12
CA LEU A 27 4.44 16.50 -20.08
C LEU A 27 4.16 15.02 -19.82
N SER A 28 4.07 14.21 -20.88
CA SER A 28 3.89 12.76 -20.75
C SER A 28 5.06 12.13 -19.99
N ASN A 29 6.29 12.41 -20.41
CA ASN A 29 7.50 11.86 -19.79
C ASN A 29 7.62 12.23 -18.31
N VAL A 30 7.33 13.48 -17.95
CA VAL A 30 7.34 13.94 -16.55
C VAL A 30 6.26 13.21 -15.73
N ASN A 31 5.04 13.08 -16.27
CA ASN A 31 3.95 12.38 -15.60
C ASN A 31 4.23 10.88 -15.46
N ASP A 32 4.87 10.27 -16.46
CA ASP A 32 5.30 8.87 -16.40
C ASP A 32 6.38 8.66 -15.35
N ALA A 33 7.34 9.58 -15.22
CA ALA A 33 8.36 9.53 -14.18
C ALA A 33 7.76 9.59 -12.76
N PHE A 34 6.69 10.35 -12.52
CA PHE A 34 5.94 10.32 -11.27
C PHE A 34 5.24 8.98 -11.06
N ARG A 35 4.56 8.47 -12.09
CA ARG A 35 3.78 7.22 -12.04
C ARG A 35 4.68 6.01 -11.76
N GLU A 36 5.82 5.91 -12.42
CA GLU A 36 6.80 4.82 -12.23
C GLU A 36 7.34 4.75 -10.79
N ARG A 37 7.38 5.90 -10.10
CA ARG A 37 7.78 5.97 -8.70
C ARG A 37 6.63 5.80 -7.71
N GLY A 38 5.42 5.53 -8.21
CA GLY A 38 4.23 5.28 -7.39
C GLY A 38 3.38 6.52 -7.09
N PHE A 39 3.74 7.71 -7.56
CA PHE A 39 2.97 8.95 -7.36
C PHE A 39 1.87 9.08 -8.41
N ILE A 40 0.91 8.16 -8.37
CA ILE A 40 -0.10 7.98 -9.43
C ILE A 40 -1.11 9.14 -9.55
N THR A 41 -1.24 9.97 -8.51
CA THR A 41 -2.15 11.11 -8.46
C THR A 41 -1.45 12.46 -8.66
N THR A 42 -0.12 12.51 -8.59
CA THR A 42 0.68 13.69 -8.89
C THR A 42 0.67 13.96 -10.40
N ARG A 43 0.47 15.23 -10.79
CA ARG A 43 0.39 15.63 -12.20
C ARG A 43 1.16 16.92 -12.46
N ALA A 44 1.91 16.90 -13.54
CA ALA A 44 2.51 18.10 -14.12
C ALA A 44 1.56 18.70 -15.18
N TYR A 45 1.47 20.00 -15.19
CA TYR A 45 0.65 20.79 -16.12
C TYR A 45 1.45 21.92 -16.72
N LEU A 46 1.12 22.28 -17.95
CA LEU A 46 1.57 23.49 -18.60
C LEU A 46 0.46 24.55 -18.47
N ARG A 47 0.73 25.60 -17.71
CA ARG A 47 -0.18 26.75 -17.61
C ARG A 47 0.03 27.70 -18.78
N PRO A 48 -1.02 28.49 -19.19
CA PRO A 48 -0.84 29.60 -20.10
C PRO A 48 0.27 30.54 -19.58
N GLN A 49 1.28 30.78 -20.38
CA GLN A 49 2.48 31.57 -20.01
C GLN A 49 3.02 32.31 -21.23
N ASP A 50 3.77 33.37 -20.98
CA ASP A 50 4.47 34.12 -22.01
C ASP A 50 5.76 33.37 -22.42
N LEU A 51 5.83 32.98 -23.68
CA LEU A 51 6.97 32.27 -24.25
C LEU A 51 8.07 33.20 -24.77
N SER A 52 7.89 34.53 -24.68
CA SER A 52 8.90 35.50 -25.11
C SER A 52 10.17 35.46 -24.28
N GLU A 53 10.11 34.96 -23.03
CA GLU A 53 11.26 34.81 -22.12
C GLU A 53 12.13 33.58 -22.42
N GLN A 54 11.82 32.83 -23.48
CA GLN A 54 12.54 31.59 -23.86
C GLN A 54 12.63 30.55 -22.72
N SER A 55 11.69 30.60 -21.81
CA SER A 55 11.59 29.67 -20.68
C SER A 55 10.20 29.04 -20.62
N ILE A 56 10.12 27.76 -20.21
CA ILE A 56 8.88 27.05 -20.02
C ILE A 56 8.80 26.57 -18.56
N THR A 57 7.74 26.98 -17.89
CA THR A 57 7.49 26.61 -16.49
C THR A 57 6.43 25.50 -16.43
N LEU A 58 6.81 24.36 -15.88
CA LEU A 58 5.87 23.28 -15.55
C LEU A 58 5.36 23.48 -14.13
N THR A 59 4.04 23.36 -13.95
CA THR A 59 3.41 23.38 -12.63
C THR A 59 3.08 21.96 -12.23
N VAL A 60 3.60 21.51 -11.06
CA VAL A 60 3.29 20.20 -10.50
C VAL A 60 2.25 20.35 -9.40
N ILE A 61 1.15 19.62 -9.49
CA ILE A 61 0.19 19.45 -8.40
C ILE A 61 0.47 18.11 -7.76
N GLU A 62 0.94 18.16 -6.52
CA GLU A 62 1.22 16.96 -5.73
C GLU A 62 -0.08 16.26 -5.35
N GLY A 63 -0.12 14.95 -5.57
CA GLY A 63 -1.20 14.10 -5.07
C GLY A 63 -0.99 13.78 -3.60
N ARG A 64 -1.91 14.19 -2.73
CA ARG A 64 -1.86 13.96 -1.28
C ARG A 64 -3.03 13.14 -0.81
N ILE A 65 -2.82 12.39 0.26
CA ILE A 65 -3.86 11.63 0.94
C ILE A 65 -4.69 12.62 1.76
N ALA A 66 -6.00 12.73 1.49
CA ALA A 66 -6.92 13.44 2.36
C ALA A 66 -7.18 12.62 3.62
N GLU A 67 -7.55 11.35 3.42
CA GLU A 67 -7.81 10.40 4.49
C GLU A 67 -7.69 8.96 3.99
N ILE A 68 -7.48 8.03 4.92
CA ILE A 68 -7.57 6.59 4.70
C ILE A 68 -8.70 6.07 5.57
N MET A 69 -9.78 5.60 4.95
CA MET A 69 -10.99 5.14 5.62
C MET A 69 -11.09 3.61 5.56
N LEU A 70 -11.41 2.99 6.68
CA LEU A 70 -11.71 1.57 6.76
C LEU A 70 -13.15 1.39 7.29
N GLY A 71 -13.98 0.68 6.54
CA GLY A 71 -15.34 0.35 6.96
C GLY A 71 -16.19 1.57 7.31
N GLU A 72 -16.69 1.64 8.53
CA GLU A 72 -17.51 2.74 9.05
C GLU A 72 -16.70 3.84 9.76
N ASP A 73 -15.38 3.80 9.64
CA ASP A 73 -14.43 4.75 10.24
C ASP A 73 -14.57 4.90 11.77
N THR A 74 -14.78 3.78 12.44
CA THR A 74 -14.80 3.73 13.91
C THR A 74 -13.40 3.95 14.49
N LEU A 75 -13.30 4.22 15.81
CA LEU A 75 -12.00 4.30 16.49
C LEU A 75 -11.16 3.03 16.34
N GLU A 76 -11.83 1.88 16.23
CA GLU A 76 -11.18 0.59 16.00
C GLU A 76 -10.60 0.51 14.58
N ASP A 77 -11.37 0.97 13.59
CA ASP A 77 -10.95 1.02 12.19
C ASP A 77 -9.75 1.97 12.02
N GLN A 78 -9.81 3.16 12.62
CA GLN A 78 -8.71 4.13 12.62
C GLN A 78 -7.45 3.57 13.27
N THR A 79 -7.59 2.80 14.36
CA THR A 79 -6.48 2.13 15.02
C THR A 79 -5.85 1.06 14.13
N GLN A 80 -6.66 0.26 13.44
CA GLN A 80 -6.16 -0.72 12.47
C GLN A 80 -5.41 -0.06 11.32
N VAL A 81 -5.96 1.02 10.76
CA VAL A 81 -5.31 1.82 9.70
C VAL A 81 -3.97 2.34 10.20
N PHE A 82 -3.92 2.94 11.39
CA PHE A 82 -2.69 3.50 11.96
C PHE A 82 -1.56 2.46 12.08
N PHE A 83 -1.88 1.23 12.49
CA PHE A 83 -0.87 0.16 12.63
C PHE A 83 -0.54 -0.57 11.32
N ALA A 84 -1.43 -0.52 10.33
CA ALA A 84 -1.23 -1.21 9.07
C ALA A 84 -0.51 -0.35 8.02
N PHE A 85 -0.85 0.95 7.95
CA PHE A 85 -0.37 1.83 6.87
C PHE A 85 0.85 2.66 7.31
N PRO A 86 1.92 2.68 6.51
CA PRO A 86 3.12 3.49 6.78
C PRO A 86 2.91 4.98 6.42
N THR A 87 1.78 5.35 5.87
CA THR A 87 1.41 6.68 5.38
C THR A 87 0.05 7.10 5.91
N GLY A 88 -0.26 8.39 5.89
CA GLY A 88 -1.49 8.94 6.45
C GLY A 88 -1.95 10.24 5.81
N SER A 89 -2.98 10.84 6.42
CA SER A 89 -3.57 12.10 5.97
C SER A 89 -2.53 13.22 5.87
N GLY A 90 -2.57 13.99 4.78
CA GLY A 90 -1.68 15.09 4.48
C GLY A 90 -0.38 14.68 3.78
N GLU A 91 0.00 13.41 3.77
CA GLU A 91 1.21 12.91 3.12
C GLU A 91 1.02 12.75 1.61
N LEU A 92 2.13 12.68 0.88
CA LEU A 92 2.10 12.41 -0.55
C LEU A 92 1.55 11.01 -0.81
N LEU A 93 0.59 10.90 -1.72
CA LEU A 93 0.05 9.61 -2.09
C LEU A 93 1.06 8.84 -2.95
N ASN A 94 1.68 7.84 -2.34
CA ASN A 94 2.45 6.82 -3.04
C ASN A 94 1.68 5.50 -3.01
N ILE A 95 1.36 4.96 -4.18
CA ILE A 95 0.58 3.71 -4.27
C ILE A 95 1.27 2.54 -3.57
N ARG A 96 2.61 2.50 -3.56
CA ARG A 96 3.38 1.42 -2.92
C ARG A 96 3.21 1.41 -1.40
N ASP A 97 3.12 2.59 -0.77
CA ASP A 97 2.90 2.71 0.68
C ASP A 97 1.47 2.27 1.04
N VAL A 98 0.50 2.62 0.17
CA VAL A 98 -0.89 2.18 0.34
C VAL A 98 -1.02 0.67 0.13
N GLU A 99 -0.39 0.11 -0.91
CA GLU A 99 -0.32 -1.33 -1.15
C GLU A 99 0.35 -2.08 0.01
N GLN A 100 1.44 -1.54 0.56
CA GLN A 100 2.10 -2.13 1.73
C GLN A 100 1.15 -2.19 2.94
N GLY A 101 0.37 -1.15 3.19
CA GLY A 101 -0.64 -1.15 4.25
C GLY A 101 -1.73 -2.19 4.00
N LEU A 102 -2.20 -2.30 2.77
CA LEU A 102 -3.18 -3.31 2.37
C LEU A 102 -2.64 -4.74 2.54
N ASP A 103 -1.40 -4.98 2.13
CA ASP A 103 -0.72 -6.27 2.30
C ASP A 103 -0.55 -6.60 3.79
N GLN A 104 -0.24 -5.60 4.62
CA GLN A 104 -0.15 -5.77 6.07
C GLN A 104 -1.50 -6.18 6.67
N MET A 105 -2.63 -5.63 6.21
CA MET A 105 -3.96 -6.07 6.62
C MET A 105 -4.25 -7.50 6.16
N ASN A 106 -3.92 -7.82 4.91
CA ASN A 106 -4.16 -9.14 4.30
C ASN A 106 -3.19 -10.23 4.77
N ARG A 107 -2.23 -9.89 5.63
CA ARG A 107 -1.40 -10.89 6.34
C ARG A 107 -2.21 -11.79 7.27
N LEU A 108 -3.34 -11.29 7.76
CA LEU A 108 -4.29 -12.08 8.54
C LEU A 108 -5.09 -12.97 7.60
N SER A 109 -5.16 -14.25 7.89
CA SER A 109 -5.88 -15.23 7.05
C SER A 109 -7.39 -14.98 6.99
N SER A 110 -7.91 -14.26 7.96
CA SER A 110 -9.32 -13.88 8.05
C SER A 110 -9.67 -12.60 7.30
N ASN A 111 -8.69 -11.86 6.79
CA ASN A 111 -8.91 -10.61 6.07
C ASN A 111 -8.91 -10.80 4.56
N ASN A 112 -9.77 -10.04 3.89
CA ASN A 112 -9.79 -9.87 2.43
C ASN A 112 -10.02 -8.38 2.13
N ALA A 113 -9.02 -7.57 2.50
CA ALA A 113 -9.08 -6.13 2.34
C ALA A 113 -8.81 -5.74 0.89
N LYS A 114 -9.60 -4.81 0.39
CA LYS A 114 -9.49 -4.20 -0.95
C LYS A 114 -9.49 -2.69 -0.79
N MET A 115 -8.79 -1.99 -1.67
CA MET A 115 -8.76 -0.54 -1.67
C MET A 115 -9.36 0.05 -2.93
N GLN A 116 -9.89 1.27 -2.78
CA GLN A 116 -10.31 2.13 -3.86
C GLN A 116 -9.79 3.54 -3.59
N ILE A 117 -9.22 4.19 -4.61
CA ILE A 117 -8.76 5.58 -4.52
C ILE A 117 -9.74 6.44 -5.28
N SER A 118 -10.26 7.48 -4.64
CA SER A 118 -11.19 8.45 -5.20
C SER A 118 -10.68 9.89 -5.01
N PRO A 119 -11.11 10.85 -5.83
CA PRO A 119 -10.77 12.25 -5.63
C PRO A 119 -11.29 12.75 -4.27
N GLY A 120 -10.48 13.58 -3.59
CA GLY A 120 -10.90 14.31 -2.40
C GLY A 120 -11.64 15.61 -2.75
N GLU A 121 -11.96 16.41 -1.73
CA GLU A 121 -12.70 17.67 -1.88
C GLU A 121 -11.87 18.77 -2.55
N GLN A 122 -10.55 18.77 -2.35
CA GLN A 122 -9.66 19.78 -2.90
C GLN A 122 -8.82 19.22 -4.06
N PRO A 123 -8.43 20.05 -5.02
CA PRO A 123 -7.51 19.63 -6.08
C PRO A 123 -6.22 19.05 -5.53
N GLY A 124 -5.80 17.90 -6.05
CA GLY A 124 -4.61 17.19 -5.61
C GLY A 124 -4.85 16.27 -4.39
N GLN A 125 -6.03 16.29 -3.77
CA GLN A 125 -6.36 15.37 -2.70
C GLN A 125 -7.01 14.08 -3.21
N SER A 126 -6.76 12.99 -2.50
CA SER A 126 -7.33 11.68 -2.76
C SER A 126 -7.78 11.03 -1.44
N VAL A 127 -8.91 10.37 -1.47
CA VAL A 127 -9.42 9.53 -0.39
C VAL A 127 -9.13 8.08 -0.72
N VAL A 128 -8.52 7.36 0.23
CA VAL A 128 -8.26 5.92 0.13
C VAL A 128 -9.32 5.20 0.96
N SER A 129 -10.28 4.57 0.30
CA SER A 129 -11.33 3.78 0.95
C SER A 129 -10.96 2.31 0.95
N ILE A 130 -10.98 1.69 2.13
CA ILE A 130 -10.65 0.28 2.31
C ILE A 130 -11.92 -0.44 2.74
N THR A 131 -12.25 -1.51 2.02
CA THR A 131 -13.29 -2.46 2.38
C THR A 131 -12.64 -3.77 2.79
N ASN A 132 -12.99 -4.30 3.95
CA ASN A 132 -12.47 -5.57 4.44
C ASN A 132 -13.60 -6.57 4.65
N GLU A 133 -13.63 -7.61 3.82
CA GLU A 133 -14.53 -8.74 3.99
C GLU A 133 -13.85 -9.74 4.94
N THR A 134 -14.27 -9.78 6.20
CA THR A 134 -13.65 -10.65 7.19
C THR A 134 -14.29 -12.03 7.21
N GLU A 135 -13.47 -13.08 7.20
CA GLU A 135 -13.86 -14.45 7.47
C GLU A 135 -13.74 -14.78 8.97
N LYS A 136 -13.87 -16.08 9.31
CA LYS A 136 -13.75 -16.52 10.71
C LYS A 136 -12.35 -16.24 11.26
N PRO A 137 -12.22 -15.43 12.32
CA PRO A 137 -10.91 -15.04 12.87
C PRO A 137 -10.25 -16.14 13.71
N ILE A 138 -10.93 -17.28 13.92
CA ILE A 138 -10.43 -18.36 14.75
C ILE A 138 -10.40 -19.64 13.92
N SER A 139 -9.24 -20.30 13.90
CA SER A 139 -9.08 -21.64 13.32
C SER A 139 -8.41 -22.59 14.30
N LEU A 140 -8.93 -23.81 14.38
CA LEU A 140 -8.38 -24.87 15.19
C LEU A 140 -8.06 -26.07 14.31
N THR A 141 -6.79 -26.48 14.28
CA THR A 141 -6.30 -27.58 13.47
C THR A 141 -5.75 -28.68 14.37
N PHE A 142 -6.17 -29.91 14.12
CA PHE A 142 -5.58 -31.10 14.75
C PHE A 142 -4.82 -31.89 13.70
N GLY A 143 -3.61 -32.28 14.05
CA GLY A 143 -2.73 -33.11 13.21
C GLY A 143 -2.22 -34.33 13.96
N ARG A 144 -1.97 -35.40 13.21
CA ARG A 144 -1.26 -36.57 13.70
C ARG A 144 -0.23 -36.98 12.65
N GLU A 145 1.00 -37.08 13.05
CA GLU A 145 2.10 -37.39 12.15
C GLU A 145 3.02 -38.47 12.76
N ASN A 146 3.77 -39.15 11.90
CA ASN A 146 4.71 -40.20 12.28
C ASN A 146 6.17 -39.76 12.01
N SER A 147 6.46 -38.45 12.23
CA SER A 147 7.77 -37.86 12.01
C SER A 147 8.67 -37.82 13.24
N GLY A 148 8.20 -38.33 14.35
CA GLY A 148 8.96 -38.38 15.60
C GLY A 148 10.13 -39.37 15.56
N SER A 149 11.09 -39.19 16.46
CA SER A 149 12.24 -40.09 16.61
C SER A 149 11.87 -41.37 17.38
N THR A 150 12.67 -42.42 17.21
CA THR A 150 12.51 -43.67 17.94
C THR A 150 12.74 -43.51 19.44
N THR A 151 13.52 -42.53 19.87
CA THR A 151 13.86 -42.24 21.27
C THR A 151 12.78 -41.47 22.00
N THR A 152 12.07 -40.58 21.33
CA THR A 152 11.01 -39.70 21.90
C THR A 152 9.60 -40.17 21.61
N GLY A 153 9.43 -41.09 20.66
CA GLY A 153 8.16 -41.62 20.17
C GLY A 153 7.87 -41.14 18.74
N LYS A 154 7.51 -42.08 17.87
CA LYS A 154 7.31 -41.82 16.44
C LYS A 154 6.04 -41.03 16.16
N LEU A 155 4.97 -41.28 16.90
CA LEU A 155 3.68 -40.64 16.71
C LEU A 155 3.63 -39.31 17.48
N GLN A 156 3.34 -38.24 16.76
CA GLN A 156 3.15 -36.90 17.32
C GLN A 156 1.72 -36.44 17.03
N ASN A 157 1.06 -35.95 18.07
CA ASN A 157 -0.24 -35.29 17.94
C ASN A 157 -0.02 -33.79 18.10
N THR A 158 -0.56 -33.03 17.18
CA THR A 158 -0.45 -31.56 17.18
C THR A 158 -1.85 -30.95 17.29
N ALA A 159 -1.95 -29.88 18.06
CA ALA A 159 -3.10 -29.00 18.07
C ALA A 159 -2.63 -27.57 17.85
N ARG A 160 -3.19 -26.87 16.87
CA ARG A 160 -2.86 -25.49 16.57
C ARG A 160 -4.11 -24.65 16.62
N LEU A 161 -4.07 -23.61 17.44
CA LEU A 161 -5.09 -22.57 17.51
C LEU A 161 -4.49 -21.29 16.90
N ASN A 162 -5.14 -20.75 15.86
CA ASN A 162 -4.83 -19.43 15.34
C ASN A 162 -6.01 -18.51 15.66
N VAL A 163 -5.69 -17.30 16.11
CA VAL A 163 -6.66 -16.24 16.37
C VAL A 163 -6.15 -14.98 15.72
N ASP A 164 -6.88 -14.48 14.72
CA ASP A 164 -6.56 -13.28 14.00
C ASP A 164 -7.27 -12.07 14.62
N ASN A 165 -6.57 -10.95 14.67
CA ASN A 165 -7.08 -9.63 15.08
C ASN A 165 -7.75 -9.61 16.47
N LEU A 166 -7.19 -10.34 17.44
CA LEU A 166 -7.75 -10.45 18.79
C LEU A 166 -7.78 -9.12 19.54
N MET A 167 -6.74 -8.30 19.36
CA MET A 167 -6.62 -6.97 19.98
C MET A 167 -7.10 -5.84 19.06
N ARG A 168 -7.56 -6.18 17.84
CA ARG A 168 -7.95 -5.22 16.79
C ARG A 168 -6.82 -4.27 16.35
N LEU A 169 -5.58 -4.76 16.43
CA LEU A 169 -4.35 -4.08 16.04
C LEU A 169 -3.70 -4.71 14.80
N ASN A 170 -4.49 -5.47 14.04
CA ASN A 170 -4.00 -6.29 12.92
C ASN A 170 -2.98 -7.35 13.40
N ASP A 171 -3.25 -7.96 14.55
CA ASP A 171 -2.42 -8.92 15.26
C ASP A 171 -2.81 -10.36 14.95
N ALA A 172 -1.82 -11.26 14.92
CA ALA A 172 -2.01 -12.70 14.73
C ALA A 172 -1.48 -13.47 15.93
N TRP A 173 -2.32 -14.29 16.54
CA TRP A 173 -1.97 -15.15 17.66
C TRP A 173 -1.96 -16.61 17.24
N MET A 174 -0.89 -17.32 17.60
CA MET A 174 -0.75 -18.73 17.29
C MET A 174 -0.33 -19.50 18.56
N LEU A 175 -1.16 -20.45 18.97
CA LEU A 175 -0.85 -21.39 20.02
C LEU A 175 -0.66 -22.79 19.43
N ASN A 176 0.54 -23.37 19.60
CA ASN A 176 0.85 -24.71 19.16
C ASN A 176 1.04 -25.62 20.37
N TYR A 177 0.34 -26.74 20.38
CA TYR A 177 0.51 -27.82 21.36
C TYR A 177 0.94 -29.08 20.65
N ASN A 178 2.10 -29.63 21.02
CA ASN A 178 2.63 -30.88 20.48
C ASN A 178 2.76 -31.92 21.60
N ARG A 179 2.27 -33.13 21.38
CA ARG A 179 2.40 -34.24 22.31
C ARG A 179 2.81 -35.50 21.55
N THR A 180 3.88 -36.11 22.03
CA THR A 180 4.30 -37.43 21.54
C THR A 180 3.41 -38.53 22.18
N ALA A 181 2.84 -39.37 21.33
CA ALA A 181 2.14 -40.56 21.77
C ALA A 181 3.20 -41.65 22.05
N ARG A 182 3.40 -42.01 23.31
CA ARG A 182 4.19 -43.21 23.66
C ARG A 182 3.43 -44.44 23.20
N ASN A 183 4.02 -45.24 22.34
CA ASN A 183 3.60 -46.62 22.15
C ASN A 183 4.17 -47.39 23.33
N TYR A 184 3.33 -47.86 24.21
CA TYR A 184 3.67 -48.93 25.18
C TYR A 184 3.75 -50.24 24.43
#